data_45000d83c37b058bd387cd827e20460e
#
_entry.id   45000d83c37b058bd387cd827e20460e
#
_cell.length_a   1.000
_cell.length_b   1.000
_cell.length_c   1.000
_cell.angle_alpha   90.00
_cell.angle_beta   90.00
_cell.angle_gamma   90.00
#
_symmetry.space_group_name_H-M   'P 1'
#
loop_
_entity.id
_entity.type
_entity.pdbx_description
1 polymer ?
#
loop_
_entity_poly.entity_id
_entity_poly.type
_entity_poly.pdbx_seq_one_letter_code
_entity_poly.pdbx_strand_id
1 'polypeptide(L)'
;MRISTDQLATQLARKLAPLYVVFGAEPLLTLEAADRIRAAARKEGYIEREVLTAEPGFNWSSLNMSANSFSLFASKRILELRIPSGKPGVEGAEAVVRFCQRLPNDTICLINLPELDRTQQNSKWFTALEAAGVAVEAKEVARQQLPMWLGERLALQKQQCDKETLQWLTERVEGNLL
;
A
#
# COMPACT_ATOMS: atom_id res chain seq x y z
N MET A 1 -1.52 13.06 1.54
CA MET A 1 -3.00 12.96 1.34
C MET A 1 -3.43 11.55 1.73
N ARG A 2 -4.50 11.39 2.56
CA ARG A 2 -5.04 10.07 2.95
C ARG A 2 -6.32 9.76 2.16
N ILE A 3 -6.45 8.53 1.69
CA ILE A 3 -7.60 8.02 0.93
C ILE A 3 -7.97 6.61 1.37
N SER A 4 -9.19 6.15 1.08
CA SER A 4 -9.59 4.74 1.21
C SER A 4 -9.17 3.92 -0.03
N THR A 5 -9.25 2.60 0.08
CA THR A 5 -9.00 1.67 -1.03
C THR A 5 -9.95 1.89 -2.21
N ASP A 6 -11.19 2.33 -1.95
CA ASP A 6 -12.19 2.59 -3.00
C ASP A 6 -11.84 3.83 -3.84
N GLN A 7 -11.20 4.82 -3.21
CA GLN A 7 -10.77 6.05 -3.88
C GLN A 7 -9.48 5.88 -4.69
N LEU A 8 -8.75 4.77 -4.47
CA LEU A 8 -7.45 4.53 -5.10
C LEU A 8 -7.53 4.49 -6.63
N ALA A 9 -8.54 3.84 -7.20
CA ALA A 9 -8.70 3.74 -8.65
C ALA A 9 -8.82 5.13 -9.30
N THR A 10 -9.63 6.00 -8.71
CA THR A 10 -9.80 7.38 -9.19
C THR A 10 -8.51 8.20 -9.07
N GLN A 11 -7.76 8.00 -7.98
CA GLN A 11 -6.49 8.68 -7.77
C GLN A 11 -5.43 8.23 -8.80
N LEU A 12 -5.31 6.92 -9.04
CA LEU A 12 -4.36 6.35 -10.00
C LEU A 12 -4.67 6.77 -11.45
N ALA A 13 -5.95 6.96 -11.78
CA ALA A 13 -6.36 7.40 -13.12
C ALA A 13 -6.00 8.88 -13.42
N ARG A 14 -5.79 9.70 -12.39
CA ARG A 14 -5.44 11.13 -12.58
C ARG A 14 -3.94 11.31 -12.84
N LYS A 15 -3.12 10.90 -11.89
CA LYS A 15 -1.66 11.02 -11.94
C LYS A 15 -1.05 10.12 -10.87
N LEU A 16 0.03 9.42 -11.24
CA LEU A 16 0.81 8.68 -10.24
C LEU A 16 1.52 9.65 -9.29
N ALA A 17 1.40 9.36 -8.00
CA ALA A 17 2.18 10.04 -6.98
C ALA A 17 3.57 9.41 -6.88
N PRO A 18 4.60 10.16 -6.48
CA PRO A 18 5.95 9.61 -6.33
C PRO A 18 6.06 8.63 -5.16
N LEU A 19 5.14 8.70 -4.21
CA LEU A 19 5.10 7.82 -3.04
C LEU A 19 3.67 7.42 -2.70
N TYR A 20 3.51 6.12 -2.43
CA TYR A 20 2.31 5.52 -1.87
C TYR A 20 2.63 4.79 -0.59
N VAL A 21 1.76 4.93 0.40
CA VAL A 21 1.81 4.15 1.64
C VAL A 21 0.51 3.36 1.73
N VAL A 22 0.59 2.04 1.79
CA VAL A 22 -0.57 1.17 1.96
C VAL A 22 -0.50 0.56 3.36
N PHE A 23 -1.55 0.73 4.14
CA PHE A 23 -1.62 0.24 5.51
C PHE A 23 -3.07 -0.05 5.91
N GLY A 24 -3.27 -0.87 6.93
CA GLY A 24 -4.61 -1.12 7.47
C GLY A 24 -4.80 -2.51 8.03
N ALA A 25 -5.99 -2.73 8.60
CA ALA A 25 -6.36 -3.95 9.28
C ALA A 25 -6.77 -5.08 8.33
N GLU A 26 -7.16 -4.76 7.07
CA GLU A 26 -7.63 -5.78 6.12
C GLU A 26 -6.51 -6.20 5.16
N PRO A 27 -5.92 -7.41 5.35
CA PRO A 27 -4.78 -7.87 4.55
C PRO A 27 -5.08 -7.99 3.06
N LEU A 28 -6.26 -8.50 2.68
CA LEU A 28 -6.64 -8.64 1.27
C LEU A 28 -6.68 -7.28 0.57
N LEU A 29 -7.31 -6.28 1.19
CA LEU A 29 -7.41 -4.93 0.61
C LEU A 29 -6.04 -4.24 0.54
N THR A 30 -5.16 -4.52 1.49
CA THR A 30 -3.77 -4.01 1.47
C THR A 30 -2.99 -4.59 0.28
N LEU A 31 -3.10 -5.91 0.07
CA LEU A 31 -2.47 -6.59 -1.08
C LEU A 31 -3.00 -6.05 -2.40
N GLU A 32 -4.32 -5.97 -2.55
CA GLU A 32 -4.95 -5.48 -3.77
C GLU A 32 -4.63 -4.01 -4.07
N ALA A 33 -4.60 -3.15 -3.04
CA ALA A 33 -4.19 -1.77 -3.21
C ALA A 33 -2.76 -1.67 -3.74
N ALA A 34 -1.83 -2.43 -3.15
CA ALA A 34 -0.45 -2.50 -3.61
C ALA A 34 -0.33 -3.05 -5.04
N ASP A 35 -1.13 -4.06 -5.41
CA ASP A 35 -1.16 -4.61 -6.77
C ASP A 35 -1.70 -3.59 -7.79
N ARG A 36 -2.74 -2.86 -7.46
CA ARG A 36 -3.29 -1.78 -8.31
C ARG A 36 -2.26 -0.67 -8.54
N ILE A 37 -1.53 -0.27 -7.51
CA ILE A 37 -0.45 0.73 -7.62
C ILE A 37 0.66 0.20 -8.53
N ARG A 38 1.12 -1.03 -8.33
CA ARG A 38 2.14 -1.68 -9.19
C ARG A 38 1.68 -1.78 -10.64
N ALA A 39 0.43 -2.17 -10.86
CA ALA A 39 -0.13 -2.29 -12.21
C ALA A 39 -0.21 -0.91 -12.91
N ALA A 40 -0.62 0.13 -12.21
CA ALA A 40 -0.66 1.49 -12.73
C ALA A 40 0.76 2.01 -13.05
N ALA A 41 1.72 1.79 -12.17
CA ALA A 41 3.11 2.16 -12.38
C ALA A 41 3.72 1.45 -13.61
N ARG A 42 3.44 0.14 -13.78
CA ARG A 42 3.92 -0.60 -14.97
C ARG A 42 3.38 -0.04 -16.29
N LYS A 43 2.11 0.40 -16.31
CA LYS A 43 1.52 1.04 -17.50
C LYS A 43 2.24 2.33 -17.90
N GLU A 44 2.84 3.03 -16.93
CA GLU A 44 3.62 4.25 -17.12
C GLU A 44 5.12 3.97 -17.35
N GLY A 45 5.50 2.69 -17.51
CA GLY A 45 6.86 2.29 -17.85
C GLY A 45 7.79 2.03 -16.66
N TYR A 46 7.26 1.96 -15.42
CA TYR A 46 8.03 1.54 -14.24
C TYR A 46 8.11 0.01 -14.19
N ILE A 47 9.06 -0.58 -14.90
CA ILE A 47 9.15 -2.03 -15.13
C ILE A 47 9.97 -2.72 -14.04
N GLU A 48 11.12 -2.14 -13.67
CA GLU A 48 11.96 -2.70 -12.62
C GLU A 48 11.31 -2.56 -11.26
N ARG A 49 11.53 -3.55 -10.40
CA ARG A 49 11.03 -3.54 -9.02
C ARG A 49 12.12 -4.04 -8.08
N GLU A 50 12.48 -3.21 -7.13
CA GLU A 50 13.32 -3.54 -6.00
C GLU A 50 12.47 -3.62 -4.73
N VAL A 51 12.68 -4.65 -3.91
CA VAL A 51 11.93 -4.86 -2.66
C VAL A 51 12.89 -4.93 -1.49
N LEU A 52 12.68 -4.05 -0.51
CA LEU A 52 13.36 -4.04 0.76
C LEU A 52 12.37 -4.47 1.86
N THR A 53 12.77 -5.39 2.73
CA THR A 53 11.95 -5.82 3.87
C THR A 53 12.68 -5.49 5.16
N ALA A 54 12.10 -4.58 5.94
CA ALA A 54 12.66 -4.13 7.21
C ALA A 54 12.30 -5.10 8.33
N GLU A 55 13.05 -6.20 8.43
CA GLU A 55 13.05 -7.15 9.53
C GLU A 55 14.00 -6.71 10.66
N PRO A 56 13.99 -7.36 11.83
CA PRO A 56 14.94 -7.08 12.88
C PRO A 56 16.39 -7.12 12.39
N GLY A 57 17.15 -6.06 12.62
CA GLY A 57 18.52 -5.91 12.11
C GLY A 57 18.63 -5.33 10.69
N PHE A 58 17.54 -4.86 10.11
CA PHE A 58 17.56 -4.22 8.79
C PHE A 58 18.46 -2.98 8.80
N ASN A 59 19.36 -2.92 7.82
CA ASN A 59 20.23 -1.76 7.63
C ASN A 59 19.48 -0.63 6.92
N TRP A 60 19.04 0.37 7.67
CA TRP A 60 18.28 1.51 7.15
C TRP A 60 19.05 2.40 6.17
N SER A 61 20.38 2.31 6.13
CA SER A 61 21.16 3.02 5.11
C SER A 61 20.92 2.46 3.71
N SER A 62 20.51 1.19 3.59
CA SER A 62 20.18 0.56 2.32
C SER A 62 19.00 1.26 1.61
N LEU A 63 18.04 1.81 2.35
CA LEU A 63 16.93 2.57 1.79
C LEU A 63 17.43 3.78 0.99
N ASN A 64 18.38 4.53 1.55
CA ASN A 64 18.98 5.68 0.88
C ASN A 64 19.93 5.26 -0.25
N MET A 65 20.64 4.13 -0.10
CA MET A 65 21.49 3.59 -1.16
C MET A 65 20.65 3.17 -2.36
N SER A 66 19.58 2.41 -2.13
CA SER A 66 18.64 2.02 -3.19
C SER A 66 17.98 3.23 -3.83
N ALA A 67 17.56 4.24 -3.04
CA ALA A 67 16.99 5.47 -3.58
C ALA A 67 17.93 6.24 -4.51
N ASN A 68 19.24 6.22 -4.24
CA ASN A 68 20.25 6.93 -5.02
C ASN A 68 20.95 6.04 -6.08
N SER A 69 20.68 4.74 -6.13
CA SER A 69 21.24 3.86 -7.14
C SER A 69 20.58 4.14 -8.50
N PHE A 70 21.41 4.32 -9.53
CA PHE A 70 20.91 4.39 -10.90
C PHE A 70 20.69 2.96 -11.41
N SER A 71 19.52 2.71 -11.99
CA SER A 71 19.33 1.48 -12.75
C SER A 71 20.21 1.49 -13.99
N LEU A 72 20.92 0.39 -14.23
CA LEU A 72 21.73 0.22 -15.43
C LEU A 72 20.89 -0.12 -16.67
N PHE A 73 19.64 -0.55 -16.49
CA PHE A 73 18.81 -1.12 -17.55
C PHE A 73 17.47 -0.41 -17.77
N ALA A 74 16.97 0.32 -16.77
CA ALA A 74 15.72 1.07 -16.89
C ALA A 74 15.82 2.44 -16.21
N SER A 75 15.22 3.43 -16.85
CA SER A 75 15.14 4.79 -16.29
C SER A 75 14.05 4.90 -15.20
N LYS A 76 13.06 3.99 -15.21
CA LYS A 76 11.89 4.02 -14.31
C LYS A 76 11.76 2.72 -13.52
N ARG A 77 11.60 2.83 -12.19
CA ARG A 77 11.48 1.67 -11.30
C ARG A 77 10.48 1.87 -10.16
N ILE A 78 10.08 0.77 -9.54
CA ILE A 78 9.32 0.73 -8.29
C ILE A 78 10.27 0.34 -7.16
N LEU A 79 10.42 1.18 -6.15
CA LEU A 79 11.09 0.86 -4.90
C LEU A 79 10.04 0.53 -3.84
N GLU A 80 9.97 -0.72 -3.44
CA GLU A 80 9.01 -1.19 -2.45
C GLU A 80 9.71 -1.41 -1.11
N LEU A 81 9.24 -0.75 -0.05
CA LEU A 81 9.67 -0.96 1.32
C LEU A 81 8.55 -1.61 2.11
N ARG A 82 8.82 -2.76 2.71
CA ARG A 82 7.92 -3.45 3.62
C ARG A 82 8.42 -3.30 5.04
N ILE A 83 7.53 -2.90 5.95
CA ILE A 83 7.82 -2.83 7.38
C ILE A 83 6.78 -3.71 8.11
N PRO A 84 6.99 -5.04 8.18
CA PRO A 84 5.99 -5.97 8.70
C PRO A 84 5.60 -5.71 10.16
N SER A 85 6.50 -5.16 10.95
CA SER A 85 6.24 -4.79 12.35
C SER A 85 5.36 -3.54 12.51
N GLY A 86 5.21 -2.70 11.47
CA GLY A 86 4.63 -1.36 11.57
C GLY A 86 5.44 -0.38 12.43
N LYS A 87 6.60 -0.81 12.93
CA LYS A 87 7.44 -0.06 13.88
C LYS A 87 8.88 -0.01 13.40
N PRO A 88 9.28 1.04 12.68
CA PRO A 88 10.63 1.12 12.11
C PRO A 88 11.73 1.32 13.17
N GLY A 89 11.38 1.57 14.44
CA GLY A 89 12.34 1.95 15.48
C GLY A 89 12.85 3.38 15.30
N VAL A 90 13.79 3.79 16.15
CA VAL A 90 14.31 5.18 16.12
C VAL A 90 15.10 5.45 14.83
N GLU A 91 16.04 4.57 14.50
CA GLU A 91 16.88 4.70 13.30
C GLU A 91 16.03 4.67 12.02
N GLY A 92 15.07 3.74 11.95
CA GLY A 92 14.17 3.62 10.81
C GLY A 92 13.23 4.82 10.66
N ALA A 93 12.70 5.33 11.75
CA ALA A 93 11.86 6.52 11.74
C ALA A 93 12.62 7.74 11.17
N GLU A 94 13.87 7.94 11.60
CA GLU A 94 14.72 9.00 11.04
C GLU A 94 15.07 8.75 9.57
N ALA A 95 15.37 7.51 9.19
CA ALA A 95 15.68 7.16 7.81
C ALA A 95 14.50 7.42 6.88
N VAL A 96 13.28 7.04 7.28
CA VAL A 96 12.04 7.31 6.54
C VAL A 96 11.78 8.81 6.40
N VAL A 97 11.96 9.59 7.47
CA VAL A 97 11.79 11.05 7.40
C VAL A 97 12.78 11.66 6.38
N ARG A 98 14.06 11.28 6.45
CA ARG A 98 15.09 11.75 5.49
C ARG A 98 14.75 11.33 4.04
N PHE A 99 14.29 10.09 3.86
CA PHE A 99 13.86 9.57 2.56
C PHE A 99 12.70 10.40 1.96
N CYS A 100 11.70 10.76 2.77
CA CYS A 100 10.57 11.58 2.33
C CYS A 100 10.98 13.02 1.91
N GLN A 101 12.05 13.55 2.46
CA GLN A 101 12.56 14.88 2.11
C GLN A 101 13.19 14.92 0.70
N ARG A 102 13.65 13.78 0.21
CA ARG A 102 14.33 13.68 -1.09
C ARG A 102 13.96 12.36 -1.79
N LEU A 103 12.73 12.29 -2.29
CA LEU A 103 12.30 11.14 -3.07
C LEU A 103 13.10 11.05 -4.37
N PRO A 104 13.48 9.83 -4.80
CA PRO A 104 14.23 9.64 -6.04
C PRO A 104 13.37 10.00 -7.25
N ASN A 105 14.00 10.59 -8.27
CA ASN A 105 13.37 10.82 -9.57
C ASN A 105 13.14 9.47 -10.28
N ASP A 106 12.19 9.43 -11.21
CA ASP A 106 11.88 8.26 -12.03
C ASP A 106 11.65 6.96 -11.22
N THR A 107 11.21 7.11 -9.97
CA THR A 107 10.92 6.02 -9.05
C THR A 107 9.55 6.22 -8.42
N ILE A 108 8.71 5.19 -8.46
CA ILE A 108 7.51 5.12 -7.62
C ILE A 108 7.89 4.38 -6.34
N CYS A 109 7.75 5.06 -5.22
CA CYS A 109 7.99 4.47 -3.90
C CYS A 109 6.69 3.88 -3.36
N LEU A 110 6.69 2.60 -2.99
CA LEU A 110 5.55 1.90 -2.40
C LEU A 110 5.95 1.38 -1.02
N ILE A 111 5.29 1.87 0.03
CA ILE A 111 5.54 1.44 1.40
C ILE A 111 4.36 0.62 1.89
N ASN A 112 4.62 -0.62 2.31
CA ASN A 112 3.61 -1.53 2.84
C ASN A 112 3.79 -1.66 4.35
N LEU A 113 2.71 -1.41 5.07
CA LEU A 113 2.64 -1.47 6.53
C LEU A 113 1.44 -2.32 6.95
N PRO A 114 1.46 -2.94 8.11
CA PRO A 114 0.27 -3.54 8.72
C PRO A 114 -0.68 -2.46 9.22
N GLU A 115 -1.68 -2.87 9.98
CA GLU A 115 -2.45 -1.95 10.79
C GLU A 115 -1.54 -1.16 11.76
N LEU A 116 -1.78 0.14 11.83
CA LEU A 116 -1.05 1.03 12.71
C LEU A 116 -1.97 1.57 13.82
N ASP A 117 -1.50 1.52 15.05
CA ASP A 117 -2.17 2.18 16.16
C ASP A 117 -2.11 3.72 16.03
N ARG A 118 -2.91 4.43 16.83
CA ARG A 118 -2.96 5.89 16.80
C ARG A 118 -1.61 6.55 17.09
N THR A 119 -0.79 5.93 17.93
CA THR A 119 0.55 6.45 18.26
C THR A 119 1.46 6.40 17.05
N GLN A 120 1.45 5.28 16.32
CA GLN A 120 2.20 5.14 15.08
C GLN A 120 1.71 6.10 14.00
N GLN A 121 0.40 6.23 13.83
CA GLN A 121 -0.18 7.14 12.83
C GLN A 121 0.11 8.62 13.12
N ASN A 122 0.28 9.00 14.40
CA ASN A 122 0.65 10.36 14.80
C ASN A 122 2.16 10.58 14.89
N SER A 123 2.97 9.59 14.57
CA SER A 123 4.43 9.69 14.60
C SER A 123 4.98 10.59 13.50
N LYS A 124 6.17 11.17 13.73
CA LYS A 124 6.83 12.04 12.75
C LYS A 124 7.13 11.33 11.42
N TRP A 125 7.50 10.05 11.49
CA TRP A 125 7.82 9.30 10.28
C TRP A 125 6.58 9.01 9.42
N PHE A 126 5.45 8.64 10.04
CA PHE A 126 4.22 8.38 9.29
C PHE A 126 3.62 9.68 8.72
N THR A 127 3.63 10.76 9.50
CA THR A 127 3.22 12.09 9.04
C THR A 127 4.08 12.57 7.85
N ALA A 128 5.40 12.29 7.86
CA ALA A 128 6.27 12.61 6.73
C ALA A 128 5.88 11.83 5.46
N LEU A 129 5.53 10.55 5.58
CA LEU A 129 5.02 9.74 4.46
C LEU A 129 3.72 10.32 3.88
N GLU A 130 2.75 10.68 4.73
CA GLU A 130 1.48 11.29 4.30
C GLU A 130 1.67 12.64 3.60
N ALA A 131 2.64 13.43 4.06
CA ALA A 131 2.97 14.71 3.45
C ALA A 131 3.66 14.55 2.09
N ALA A 132 4.50 13.52 1.94
CA ALA A 132 5.28 13.27 0.73
C ALA A 132 4.48 12.56 -0.38
N GLY A 133 3.36 11.88 -0.04
CA GLY A 133 2.63 11.07 -1.01
C GLY A 133 1.17 10.83 -0.68
N VAL A 134 0.70 9.67 -1.11
CA VAL A 134 -0.69 9.20 -0.92
C VAL A 134 -0.68 8.03 0.06
N ALA A 135 -1.36 8.19 1.19
CA ALA A 135 -1.60 7.12 2.15
C ALA A 135 -2.95 6.47 1.87
N VAL A 136 -2.94 5.18 1.60
CA VAL A 136 -4.11 4.35 1.29
C VAL A 136 -4.42 3.49 2.51
N GLU A 137 -5.55 3.75 3.15
CA GLU A 137 -5.99 3.03 4.34
C GLU A 137 -6.95 1.88 3.95
N ALA A 138 -6.53 0.65 4.23
CA ALA A 138 -7.30 -0.58 4.04
C ALA A 138 -8.05 -0.91 5.34
N LYS A 139 -9.25 -0.34 5.50
CA LYS A 139 -10.11 -0.60 6.65
C LYS A 139 -10.78 -1.96 6.52
N GLU A 140 -11.09 -2.57 7.67
CA GLU A 140 -11.97 -3.72 7.71
C GLU A 140 -13.31 -3.43 7.03
N VAL A 141 -13.82 -4.42 6.31
CA VAL A 141 -15.15 -4.35 5.73
C VAL A 141 -16.15 -4.72 6.83
N ALA A 142 -16.95 -3.75 7.28
CA ALA A 142 -17.94 -3.99 8.31
C ALA A 142 -18.93 -5.08 7.86
N ARG A 143 -19.37 -5.93 8.80
CA ARG A 143 -20.29 -7.06 8.53
C ARG A 143 -21.49 -6.64 7.69
N GLN A 144 -22.06 -5.48 7.98
CA GLN A 144 -23.22 -4.95 7.25
C GLN A 144 -22.92 -4.60 5.79
N GLN A 145 -21.66 -4.34 5.45
CA GLN A 145 -21.18 -3.99 4.11
C GLN A 145 -20.72 -5.21 3.31
N LEU A 146 -20.46 -6.35 3.99
CA LEU A 146 -19.93 -7.57 3.34
C LEU A 146 -20.80 -8.08 2.20
N PRO A 147 -22.15 -8.14 2.29
CA PRO A 147 -22.98 -8.59 1.18
C PRO A 147 -22.82 -7.72 -0.06
N MET A 148 -22.81 -6.42 0.10
CA MET A 148 -22.59 -5.48 -1.02
C MET A 148 -21.18 -5.66 -1.61
N TRP A 149 -20.15 -5.70 -0.77
CA TRP A 149 -18.77 -5.88 -1.17
C TRP A 149 -18.54 -7.21 -1.93
N LEU A 150 -19.15 -8.33 -1.46
CA LEU A 150 -19.11 -9.62 -2.15
C LEU A 150 -19.83 -9.55 -3.50
N GLY A 151 -21.02 -8.94 -3.55
CA GLY A 151 -21.78 -8.77 -4.79
C GLY A 151 -20.98 -8.01 -5.86
N GLU A 152 -20.32 -6.93 -5.48
CA GLU A 152 -19.44 -6.16 -6.37
C GLU A 152 -18.26 -7.01 -6.90
N ARG A 153 -17.65 -7.85 -6.05
CA ARG A 153 -16.57 -8.75 -6.46
C ARG A 153 -17.03 -9.83 -7.42
N LEU A 154 -18.17 -10.44 -7.17
CA LEU A 154 -18.77 -11.42 -8.09
C LEU A 154 -19.08 -10.78 -9.43
N ALA A 155 -19.65 -9.57 -9.44
CA ALA A 155 -19.94 -8.82 -10.66
C ALA A 155 -18.68 -8.52 -11.48
N LEU A 156 -17.55 -8.18 -10.86
CA LEU A 156 -16.27 -7.99 -11.54
C LEU A 156 -15.79 -9.25 -12.27
N GLN A 157 -16.14 -10.43 -11.75
CA GLN A 157 -15.85 -11.73 -12.36
C GLN A 157 -16.97 -12.23 -13.28
N LYS A 158 -17.97 -11.40 -13.58
CA LYS A 158 -19.18 -11.75 -14.36
C LYS A 158 -19.98 -12.90 -13.72
N GLN A 159 -19.92 -13.00 -12.41
CA GLN A 159 -20.66 -13.98 -11.60
C GLN A 159 -21.83 -13.28 -10.90
N GLN A 160 -22.88 -14.03 -10.65
CA GLN A 160 -24.04 -13.60 -9.89
C GLN A 160 -24.48 -14.74 -8.97
N CYS A 161 -25.05 -14.41 -7.84
CA CYS A 161 -25.71 -15.36 -6.96
C CYS A 161 -26.99 -14.74 -6.40
N ASP A 162 -27.89 -15.60 -5.91
CA ASP A 162 -29.08 -15.15 -5.21
C ASP A 162 -28.75 -14.59 -3.81
N LYS A 163 -29.74 -14.01 -3.19
CA LYS A 163 -29.59 -13.35 -1.88
C LYS A 163 -29.21 -14.34 -0.76
N GLU A 164 -29.75 -15.56 -0.82
CA GLU A 164 -29.50 -16.60 0.18
C GLU A 164 -28.04 -17.08 0.11
N THR A 165 -27.56 -17.36 -1.09
CA THR A 165 -26.15 -17.70 -1.34
C THR A 165 -25.21 -16.55 -0.93
N LEU A 166 -25.60 -15.31 -1.21
CA LEU A 166 -24.78 -14.15 -0.81
C LEU A 166 -24.70 -14.02 0.72
N GLN A 167 -25.81 -14.24 1.41
CA GLN A 167 -25.84 -14.24 2.87
C GLN A 167 -24.97 -15.35 3.45
N TRP A 168 -25.08 -16.56 2.90
CA TRP A 168 -24.25 -17.71 3.30
C TRP A 168 -22.75 -17.45 3.09
N LEU A 169 -22.36 -16.86 1.95
CA LEU A 169 -20.99 -16.43 1.69
C LEU A 169 -20.50 -15.40 2.71
N THR A 170 -21.34 -14.41 3.03
CA THR A 170 -21.03 -13.36 4.01
C THR A 170 -20.63 -13.96 5.36
N GLU A 171 -21.38 -14.96 5.83
CA GLU A 171 -21.10 -15.63 7.10
C GLU A 171 -19.78 -16.41 7.10
N ARG A 172 -19.31 -16.84 5.93
CA ARG A 172 -18.07 -17.61 5.78
C ARG A 172 -16.82 -16.75 5.70
N VAL A 173 -16.94 -15.55 5.13
CA VAL A 173 -15.81 -14.64 4.94
C VAL A 173 -15.69 -13.57 6.03
N GLU A 174 -16.68 -13.49 6.96
CA GLU A 174 -16.62 -12.55 8.07
C GLU A 174 -15.35 -12.77 8.90
N GLY A 175 -14.53 -11.73 9.03
CA GLY A 175 -13.26 -11.76 9.76
C GLY A 175 -12.07 -12.36 9.00
N ASN A 176 -12.26 -12.85 7.78
CA ASN A 176 -11.16 -13.29 6.90
C ASN A 176 -11.58 -13.24 5.44
N LEU A 177 -11.11 -12.22 4.73
CA LEU A 177 -11.42 -12.00 3.32
C LEU A 177 -10.40 -12.65 2.35
N LEU A 178 -9.33 -13.26 2.89
CA LEU A 178 -8.30 -13.99 2.11
C LEU A 178 -8.77 -15.37 1.69
#